data_b263f206d818d70de194cf690c255a14
#
_entry.id   b263f206d818d70de194cf690c255a14
#
_cell.length_a   1.000
_cell.length_b   1.000
_cell.length_c   1.000
_cell.angle_alpha   90.00
_cell.angle_beta   90.00
_cell.angle_gamma   90.00
#
_symmetry.space_group_name_H-M   'P 1'
#
loop_
_entity.id
_entity.type
_entity.pdbx_description
1 polymer ?
#
loop_
_entity_poly.entity_id
_entity_poly.type
_entity_poly.pdbx_seq_one_letter_code
_entity_poly.pdbx_strand_id
1 'polypeptide(L)'
;MRNVLALVGLLTLVAIGGLILVLEPYMHKVRSLDEAALGVYSEVARTILATGDPTAALVYQRSVAAGLTVADVEIALGRAAEAADLHTLGALSVDRQVRNRAGVGFPFLKVYLFCEPELAADLIRHTTAMAAFLPCRIILHEDERGGLWLMTPNLDLVIHGGRPLPIALQERALGLQSTLREIVDRAAAGDD
;
A
#
# COMPACT_ATOMS: atom_id res chain seq x y z
N MET A 1 41.88 32.63 -22.22
CA MET A 1 40.90 31.55 -22.46
C MET A 1 41.39 30.21 -21.90
N ARG A 2 42.61 29.74 -22.21
CA ARG A 2 43.13 28.41 -21.75
C ARG A 2 43.13 28.25 -20.22
N ASN A 3 43.52 29.30 -19.43
CA ASN A 3 43.57 29.24 -17.99
C ASN A 3 42.16 29.27 -17.32
N VAL A 4 41.17 29.90 -17.96
CA VAL A 4 39.78 29.91 -17.49
C VAL A 4 39.14 28.54 -17.68
N LEU A 5 39.38 27.90 -18.85
CA LEU A 5 38.91 26.52 -19.08
C LEU A 5 39.52 25.52 -18.08
N ALA A 6 40.84 25.67 -17.76
CA ALA A 6 41.53 24.82 -16.82
C ALA A 6 40.97 25.00 -15.39
N LEU A 7 40.65 26.24 -14.98
CA LEU A 7 40.01 26.51 -13.69
C LEU A 7 38.63 25.93 -13.57
N VAL A 8 37.79 26.09 -14.63
CA VAL A 8 36.45 25.51 -14.69
C VAL A 8 36.52 23.98 -14.60
N GLY A 9 37.44 23.36 -15.37
CA GLY A 9 37.62 21.89 -15.34
C GLY A 9 38.05 21.41 -13.94
N LEU A 10 38.95 22.12 -13.28
CA LEU A 10 39.40 21.78 -11.93
C LEU A 10 38.27 21.91 -10.91
N LEU A 11 37.49 23.00 -10.97
CA LEU A 11 36.31 23.19 -10.08
C LEU A 11 35.25 22.11 -10.31
N THR A 12 35.02 21.72 -11.56
CA THR A 12 34.07 20.62 -11.90
C THR A 12 34.55 19.29 -11.31
N LEU A 13 35.83 18.96 -11.44
CA LEU A 13 36.39 17.74 -10.87
C LEU A 13 36.31 17.73 -9.33
N VAL A 14 36.61 18.84 -8.68
CA VAL A 14 36.49 18.98 -7.23
C VAL A 14 35.02 18.84 -6.79
N ALA A 15 34.09 19.45 -7.53
CA ALA A 15 32.65 19.33 -7.23
C ALA A 15 32.15 17.89 -7.41
N ILE A 16 32.54 17.19 -8.49
CA ILE A 16 32.21 15.78 -8.72
C ILE A 16 32.84 14.90 -7.65
N GLY A 17 34.10 15.08 -7.32
CA GLY A 17 34.80 14.34 -6.26
C GLY A 17 34.13 14.53 -4.89
N GLY A 18 33.81 15.77 -4.54
CA GLY A 18 33.05 16.08 -3.33
C GLY A 18 31.65 15.44 -3.31
N LEU A 19 30.94 15.48 -4.43
CA LEU A 19 29.64 14.84 -4.57
C LEU A 19 29.72 13.31 -4.38
N ILE A 20 30.73 12.67 -4.97
CA ILE A 20 30.96 11.22 -4.80
C ILE A 20 31.18 10.88 -3.34
N LEU A 21 32.06 11.62 -2.62
CA LEU A 21 32.34 11.40 -1.21
C LEU A 21 31.10 11.57 -0.32
N VAL A 22 30.25 12.54 -0.63
CA VAL A 22 28.99 12.76 0.10
C VAL A 22 27.97 11.65 -0.20
N LEU A 23 27.93 11.14 -1.43
CA LEU A 23 26.97 10.12 -1.86
C LEU A 23 27.39 8.69 -1.51
N GLU A 24 28.69 8.43 -1.28
CA GLU A 24 29.22 7.09 -1.01
C GLU A 24 28.46 6.35 0.11
N PRO A 25 28.23 6.95 1.31
CA PRO A 25 27.51 6.28 2.39
C PRO A 25 26.05 5.99 2.03
N TYR A 26 25.43 6.80 1.17
CA TYR A 26 24.05 6.59 0.71
C TYR A 26 23.99 5.50 -0.36
N MET A 27 24.98 5.44 -1.25
CA MET A 27 25.06 4.39 -2.28
C MET A 27 25.19 3.00 -1.66
N HIS A 28 25.94 2.88 -0.55
CA HIS A 28 26.01 1.60 0.19
C HIS A 28 24.65 1.19 0.76
N LYS A 29 23.86 2.14 1.27
CA LYS A 29 22.51 1.89 1.76
C LYS A 29 21.55 1.52 0.62
N VAL A 30 21.63 2.21 -0.53
CA VAL A 30 20.82 1.90 -1.71
C VAL A 30 21.10 0.48 -2.23
N ARG A 31 22.37 0.04 -2.24
CA ARG A 31 22.75 -1.31 -2.64
C ARG A 31 22.24 -2.40 -1.70
N SER A 32 21.87 -2.06 -0.47
CA SER A 32 21.31 -3.00 0.51
C SER A 32 19.77 -3.06 0.48
N LEU A 33 19.13 -2.32 -0.41
CA LEU A 33 17.68 -2.38 -0.60
C LEU A 33 17.29 -3.66 -1.37
N ASP A 34 16.03 -4.02 -1.25
CA ASP A 34 15.41 -5.08 -2.04
C ASP A 34 15.55 -4.78 -3.55
N GLU A 35 15.72 -5.81 -4.37
CA GLU A 35 15.90 -5.65 -5.81
C GLU A 35 14.71 -4.95 -6.48
N ALA A 36 13.49 -5.15 -5.96
CA ALA A 36 12.29 -4.51 -6.44
C ALA A 36 12.10 -3.06 -5.92
N ALA A 37 12.90 -2.61 -4.94
CA ALA A 37 12.72 -1.31 -4.28
C ALA A 37 12.64 -0.14 -5.26
N LEU A 38 13.55 -0.07 -6.23
CA LEU A 38 13.58 1.01 -7.22
C LEU A 38 12.33 1.00 -8.11
N GLY A 39 11.82 -0.19 -8.45
CA GLY A 39 10.56 -0.35 -9.19
C GLY A 39 9.38 0.20 -8.41
N VAL A 40 9.27 -0.17 -7.14
CA VAL A 40 8.21 0.30 -6.23
C VAL A 40 8.26 1.82 -6.07
N TYR A 41 9.44 2.40 -5.79
CA TYR A 41 9.58 3.86 -5.68
C TYR A 41 9.24 4.59 -6.98
N SER A 42 9.63 4.03 -8.13
CA SER A 42 9.31 4.63 -9.44
C SER A 42 7.82 4.59 -9.73
N GLU A 43 7.11 3.53 -9.33
CA GLU A 43 5.65 3.42 -9.48
C GLU A 43 4.92 4.40 -8.57
N VAL A 44 5.33 4.51 -7.31
CA VAL A 44 4.80 5.51 -6.37
C VAL A 44 4.99 6.92 -6.94
N ALA A 45 6.19 7.25 -7.40
CA ALA A 45 6.47 8.57 -7.99
C ALA A 45 5.62 8.82 -9.25
N ARG A 46 5.47 7.84 -10.13
CA ARG A 46 4.63 7.94 -11.33
C ARG A 46 3.18 8.20 -10.99
N THR A 47 2.63 7.46 -10.02
CA THR A 47 1.24 7.63 -9.57
C THR A 47 1.03 9.01 -8.97
N ILE A 48 1.94 9.49 -8.13
CA ILE A 48 1.86 10.85 -7.56
C ILE A 48 1.89 11.90 -8.66
N LEU A 49 2.79 11.77 -9.64
CA LEU A 49 2.87 12.71 -10.76
C LEU A 49 1.64 12.70 -11.66
N ALA A 50 0.99 11.55 -11.81
CA ALA A 50 -0.21 11.40 -12.64
C ALA A 50 -1.48 11.90 -11.94
N THR A 51 -1.61 11.68 -10.64
CA THR A 51 -2.84 11.96 -9.89
C THR A 51 -2.77 13.21 -9.02
N GLY A 52 -1.56 13.67 -8.67
CA GLY A 52 -1.35 14.69 -7.64
C GLY A 52 -1.64 14.21 -6.21
N ASP A 53 -2.02 12.94 -6.04
CA ASP A 53 -2.43 12.36 -4.76
C ASP A 53 -1.46 11.24 -4.32
N PRO A 54 -0.69 11.44 -3.25
CA PRO A 54 0.21 10.40 -2.74
C PRO A 54 -0.55 9.19 -2.16
N THR A 55 -1.79 9.37 -1.69
CA THR A 55 -2.55 8.26 -1.12
C THR A 55 -2.98 7.26 -2.19
N ALA A 56 -3.23 7.71 -3.43
CA ALA A 56 -3.55 6.85 -4.58
C ALA A 56 -2.44 5.83 -4.90
N ALA A 57 -1.19 6.17 -4.59
CA ALA A 57 -0.05 5.26 -4.80
C ALA A 57 0.04 4.14 -3.73
N LEU A 58 -0.66 4.31 -2.62
CA LEU A 58 -0.59 3.41 -1.45
C LEU A 58 -1.83 2.53 -1.31
N VAL A 59 -2.70 2.53 -2.32
CA VAL A 59 -3.99 1.82 -2.28
C VAL A 59 -4.16 0.96 -3.53
N TYR A 60 -4.61 -0.27 -3.33
CA TYR A 60 -5.20 -1.09 -4.38
C TYR A 60 -6.71 -0.93 -4.33
N GLN A 61 -7.34 -0.56 -5.43
CA GLN A 61 -8.78 -0.27 -5.46
C GLN A 61 -9.47 -0.84 -6.69
N ARG A 62 -10.77 -1.15 -6.54
CA ARG A 62 -11.67 -1.58 -7.60
C ARG A 62 -13.03 -0.90 -7.48
N SER A 63 -13.58 -0.48 -8.61
CA SER A 63 -14.99 -0.10 -8.68
C SER A 63 -15.84 -1.34 -8.58
N VAL A 64 -16.90 -1.27 -7.79
CA VAL A 64 -17.91 -2.34 -7.71
C VAL A 64 -18.72 -2.39 -9.00
N ALA A 65 -19.05 -3.59 -9.46
CA ALA A 65 -19.84 -3.81 -10.67
C ALA A 65 -21.22 -3.13 -10.56
N ALA A 66 -21.70 -2.59 -11.66
CA ALA A 66 -22.98 -1.90 -11.70
C ALA A 66 -24.13 -2.83 -11.32
N GLY A 67 -25.05 -2.33 -10.49
CA GLY A 67 -26.22 -3.08 -10.02
C GLY A 67 -26.01 -3.85 -8.73
N LEU A 68 -24.80 -4.00 -8.22
CA LEU A 68 -24.55 -4.58 -6.91
C LEU A 68 -24.85 -3.55 -5.80
N THR A 69 -25.53 -4.03 -4.76
CA THR A 69 -25.78 -3.25 -3.55
C THR A 69 -24.65 -3.44 -2.53
N VAL A 70 -24.60 -2.59 -1.51
CA VAL A 70 -23.69 -2.76 -0.37
C VAL A 70 -23.85 -4.16 0.25
N ALA A 71 -25.08 -4.67 0.37
CA ALA A 71 -25.34 -5.98 0.94
C ALA A 71 -24.78 -7.13 0.08
N ASP A 72 -24.89 -7.02 -1.24
CA ASP A 72 -24.34 -8.02 -2.17
C ASP A 72 -22.82 -8.08 -2.05
N VAL A 73 -22.16 -6.90 -2.03
CA VAL A 73 -20.70 -6.79 -1.87
C VAL A 73 -20.24 -7.32 -0.50
N GLU A 74 -21.00 -7.05 0.56
CA GLU A 74 -20.67 -7.58 1.91
C GLU A 74 -20.74 -9.11 1.96
N ILE A 75 -21.72 -9.71 1.27
CA ILE A 75 -21.85 -11.17 1.18
C ILE A 75 -20.68 -11.75 0.39
N ALA A 76 -20.39 -11.19 -0.80
CA ALA A 76 -19.26 -11.64 -1.63
C ALA A 76 -17.92 -11.50 -0.91
N LEU A 77 -17.71 -10.37 -0.20
CA LEU A 77 -16.51 -10.14 0.60
C LEU A 77 -16.35 -11.20 1.71
N GLY A 78 -17.43 -11.50 2.43
CA GLY A 78 -17.42 -12.52 3.48
C GLY A 78 -17.07 -13.90 2.95
N ARG A 79 -17.69 -14.33 1.83
CA ARG A 79 -17.41 -15.61 1.18
C ARG A 79 -15.98 -15.69 0.64
N ALA A 80 -15.51 -14.63 -0.02
CA ALA A 80 -14.15 -14.60 -0.55
C ALA A 80 -13.10 -14.67 0.58
N ALA A 81 -13.33 -14.01 1.72
CA ALA A 81 -12.45 -14.08 2.88
C ALA A 81 -12.46 -15.48 3.53
N GLU A 82 -13.66 -16.11 3.64
CA GLU A 82 -13.79 -17.47 4.16
C GLU A 82 -13.10 -18.49 3.25
N ALA A 83 -13.28 -18.37 1.94
CA ALA A 83 -12.63 -19.25 0.95
C ALA A 83 -11.08 -19.12 0.98
N ALA A 84 -10.59 -17.96 1.35
CA ALA A 84 -9.16 -17.69 1.51
C ALA A 84 -8.61 -18.04 2.91
N ASP A 85 -9.42 -18.60 3.80
CA ASP A 85 -9.09 -18.88 5.21
C ASP A 85 -8.54 -17.65 5.96
N LEU A 86 -9.00 -16.46 5.58
CA LEU A 86 -8.56 -15.20 6.17
C LEU A 86 -9.42 -14.85 7.40
N HIS A 87 -8.80 -14.86 8.57
CA HIS A 87 -9.51 -14.65 9.82
C HIS A 87 -10.10 -13.24 9.94
N THR A 88 -11.43 -13.14 10.06
CA THR A 88 -12.15 -11.88 10.23
C THR A 88 -12.14 -11.46 11.70
N LEU A 89 -11.61 -10.27 11.99
CA LEU A 89 -11.58 -9.67 13.32
C LEU A 89 -12.82 -8.83 13.63
N GLY A 90 -13.51 -8.34 12.61
CA GLY A 90 -14.70 -7.51 12.73
C GLY A 90 -14.81 -6.42 11.68
N ALA A 91 -15.77 -5.52 11.86
CA ALA A 91 -15.98 -4.41 10.95
C ALA A 91 -16.38 -3.13 11.70
N LEU A 92 -15.99 -1.98 11.14
CA LEU A 92 -16.23 -0.66 11.67
C LEU A 92 -17.03 0.18 10.68
N SER A 93 -18.28 0.55 11.02
CA SER A 93 -19.11 1.47 10.22
C SER A 93 -18.74 2.91 10.57
N VAL A 94 -17.83 3.51 9.82
CA VAL A 94 -17.34 4.88 10.03
C VAL A 94 -18.44 5.89 9.71
N ASP A 95 -19.18 5.66 8.62
CA ASP A 95 -20.33 6.48 8.20
C ASP A 95 -21.36 6.65 9.31
N ARG A 96 -21.72 5.57 10.01
CA ARG A 96 -22.66 5.63 11.16
C ARG A 96 -22.09 6.41 12.32
N GLN A 97 -20.80 6.28 12.59
CA GLN A 97 -20.15 7.03 13.67
C GLN A 97 -20.11 8.53 13.38
N VAL A 98 -19.81 8.91 12.14
CA VAL A 98 -19.83 10.32 11.70
C VAL A 98 -21.24 10.89 11.83
N ARG A 99 -22.26 10.20 11.31
CA ARG A 99 -23.65 10.64 11.42
C ARG A 99 -24.09 10.81 12.87
N ASN A 100 -23.75 9.87 13.73
CA ASN A 100 -24.15 9.90 15.14
C ASN A 100 -23.49 11.03 15.94
N ARG A 101 -22.24 11.39 15.60
CA ARG A 101 -21.48 12.41 16.34
C ARG A 101 -21.65 13.82 15.77
N ALA A 102 -21.64 13.95 14.46
CA ALA A 102 -21.68 15.24 13.79
C ALA A 102 -23.06 15.68 13.32
N GLY A 103 -24.06 14.76 13.32
CA GLY A 103 -25.42 15.04 12.86
C GLY A 103 -25.52 15.38 11.37
N VAL A 104 -24.46 15.13 10.59
CA VAL A 104 -24.41 15.42 9.15
C VAL A 104 -24.47 14.12 8.33
N GLY A 105 -25.04 14.19 7.14
CA GLY A 105 -24.98 13.09 6.17
C GLY A 105 -23.53 12.79 5.78
N PHE A 106 -23.20 11.51 5.73
CA PHE A 106 -21.90 11.04 5.27
C PHE A 106 -22.10 9.83 4.36
N PRO A 107 -21.39 9.74 3.21
CA PRO A 107 -21.47 8.59 2.31
C PRO A 107 -21.17 7.29 3.05
N PHE A 108 -21.62 6.17 2.49
CA PHE A 108 -21.32 4.87 3.09
C PHE A 108 -19.82 4.64 3.19
N LEU A 109 -19.36 4.24 4.37
CA LEU A 109 -17.96 3.89 4.63
C LEU A 109 -17.87 2.84 5.73
N LYS A 110 -17.39 1.65 5.36
CA LYS A 110 -17.20 0.55 6.29
C LYS A 110 -15.83 -0.09 6.10
N VAL A 111 -15.13 -0.35 7.19
CA VAL A 111 -13.80 -0.96 7.23
C VAL A 111 -13.94 -2.37 7.79
N TYR A 112 -13.50 -3.38 7.04
CA TYR A 112 -13.42 -4.77 7.44
C TYR A 112 -12.00 -5.09 7.85
N LEU A 113 -11.84 -5.76 8.98
CA LEU A 113 -10.55 -6.06 9.60
C LEU A 113 -10.26 -7.55 9.52
N PHE A 114 -9.09 -7.88 9.00
CA PHE A 114 -8.62 -9.26 8.82
C PHE A 114 -7.25 -9.42 9.46
N CYS A 115 -6.90 -10.65 9.83
CA CYS A 115 -5.60 -10.95 10.38
C CYS A 115 -5.18 -12.38 10.04
N GLU A 116 -3.89 -12.53 9.74
CA GLU A 116 -3.14 -13.76 9.83
C GLU A 116 -2.21 -13.63 11.03
N PRO A 117 -2.58 -14.16 12.21
CA PRO A 117 -1.89 -13.84 13.48
C PRO A 117 -0.41 -14.24 13.51
N GLU A 118 -0.08 -15.36 12.89
CA GLU A 118 1.30 -15.86 12.84
C GLU A 118 2.18 -14.98 11.98
N LEU A 119 1.72 -14.60 10.78
CA LEU A 119 2.43 -13.67 9.91
C LEU A 119 2.58 -12.30 10.58
N ALA A 120 1.52 -11.81 11.21
CA ALA A 120 1.54 -10.55 11.94
C ALA A 120 2.61 -10.56 13.03
N ALA A 121 2.69 -11.64 13.83
CA ALA A 121 3.70 -11.80 14.87
C ALA A 121 5.12 -11.82 14.29
N ASP A 122 5.35 -12.53 13.17
CA ASP A 122 6.66 -12.61 12.53
C ASP A 122 7.10 -11.27 11.92
N LEU A 123 6.18 -10.53 11.29
CA LEU A 123 6.44 -9.18 10.78
C LEU A 123 6.82 -8.22 11.91
N ILE A 124 6.10 -8.24 13.04
CA ILE A 124 6.39 -7.39 14.21
C ILE A 124 7.74 -7.77 14.84
N ARG A 125 8.09 -9.07 14.89
CA ARG A 125 9.41 -9.50 15.36
C ARG A 125 10.55 -9.03 14.46
N HIS A 126 10.31 -8.96 13.14
CA HIS A 126 11.27 -8.44 12.18
C HIS A 126 11.47 -6.93 12.37
N THR A 127 10.38 -6.16 12.48
CA THR A 127 10.39 -4.75 12.82
C THR A 127 9.09 -4.33 13.50
N THR A 128 9.20 -3.69 14.68
CA THR A 128 8.05 -3.23 15.46
C THR A 128 7.19 -2.22 14.73
N ALA A 129 7.76 -1.48 13.76
CA ALA A 129 7.02 -0.53 12.93
C ALA A 129 5.91 -1.20 12.10
N MET A 130 6.02 -2.51 11.79
CA MET A 130 4.97 -3.27 11.11
C MET A 130 3.65 -3.28 11.86
N ALA A 131 3.65 -3.10 13.19
CA ALA A 131 2.44 -3.01 13.99
C ALA A 131 1.49 -1.89 13.53
N ALA A 132 2.02 -0.82 12.92
CA ALA A 132 1.22 0.29 12.40
C ALA A 132 0.39 -0.07 11.14
N PHE A 133 0.77 -1.13 10.44
CA PHE A 133 0.10 -1.61 9.22
C PHE A 133 -0.92 -2.72 9.50
N LEU A 134 -1.00 -3.19 10.73
CA LEU A 134 -1.92 -4.23 11.17
C LEU A 134 -3.12 -3.63 11.95
N PRO A 135 -4.25 -4.29 11.94
CA PRO A 135 -4.63 -5.44 11.11
C PRO A 135 -4.79 -5.07 9.63
N CYS A 136 -4.74 -6.08 8.76
CA CYS A 136 -5.09 -5.90 7.35
C CYS A 136 -6.55 -5.46 7.24
N ARG A 137 -6.85 -4.65 6.23
CA ARG A 137 -8.18 -4.07 6.09
C ARG A 137 -8.61 -3.97 4.64
N ILE A 138 -9.91 -4.19 4.43
CA ILE A 138 -10.59 -3.88 3.17
C ILE A 138 -11.65 -2.83 3.49
N ILE A 139 -11.75 -1.80 2.67
CA ILE A 139 -12.67 -0.69 2.84
C ILE A 139 -13.69 -0.74 1.71
N LEU A 140 -14.98 -0.72 2.06
CA LEU A 140 -16.07 -0.48 1.13
C LEU A 140 -16.60 0.93 1.36
N HIS A 141 -16.58 1.76 0.34
CA HIS A 141 -17.07 3.12 0.43
C HIS A 141 -17.86 3.55 -0.81
N GLU A 142 -18.72 4.52 -0.62
CA GLU A 142 -19.48 5.19 -1.66
C GLU A 142 -18.81 6.53 -2.00
N ASP A 143 -18.58 6.79 -3.28
CA ASP A 143 -18.07 8.07 -3.75
C ASP A 143 -19.17 9.13 -3.84
N GLU A 144 -18.80 10.36 -4.16
CA GLU A 144 -19.75 11.51 -4.29
C GLU A 144 -20.79 11.32 -5.40
N ARG A 145 -20.60 10.35 -6.31
CA ARG A 145 -21.50 10.04 -7.42
C ARG A 145 -22.40 8.83 -7.12
N GLY A 146 -22.30 8.26 -5.92
CA GLY A 146 -23.01 7.05 -5.51
C GLY A 146 -22.37 5.77 -6.02
N GLY A 147 -21.15 5.81 -6.57
CA GLY A 147 -20.41 4.64 -6.99
C GLY A 147 -19.77 3.94 -5.79
N LEU A 148 -19.91 2.60 -5.73
CA LEU A 148 -19.26 1.81 -4.69
C LEU A 148 -17.85 1.41 -5.12
N TRP A 149 -16.92 1.44 -4.15
CA TRP A 149 -15.51 1.10 -4.32
C TRP A 149 -15.03 0.21 -3.20
N LEU A 150 -14.25 -0.79 -3.56
CA LEU A 150 -13.48 -1.60 -2.62
C LEU A 150 -12.00 -1.20 -2.69
N MET A 151 -11.35 -1.09 -1.54
CA MET A 151 -9.93 -0.74 -1.43
C MET A 151 -9.25 -1.55 -0.34
N THR A 152 -7.94 -1.78 -0.55
CA THR A 152 -7.03 -2.32 0.48
C THR A 152 -5.69 -1.60 0.38
N PRO A 153 -4.90 -1.47 1.46
CA PRO A 153 -3.56 -0.93 1.38
C PRO A 153 -2.70 -1.72 0.40
N ASN A 154 -1.94 -1.00 -0.44
CA ASN A 154 -0.89 -1.60 -1.25
C ASN A 154 0.35 -1.82 -0.38
N LEU A 155 0.75 -3.07 -0.20
CA LEU A 155 1.87 -3.44 0.68
C LEU A 155 3.23 -3.45 -0.04
N ASP A 156 3.29 -3.16 -1.35
CA ASP A 156 4.53 -3.21 -2.13
C ASP A 156 5.65 -2.38 -1.49
N LEU A 157 5.32 -1.16 -1.03
CA LEU A 157 6.30 -0.29 -0.37
C LEU A 157 6.76 -0.85 0.98
N VAL A 158 5.88 -1.54 1.71
CA VAL A 158 6.19 -2.14 3.02
C VAL A 158 7.04 -3.40 2.85
N ILE A 159 6.78 -4.20 1.81
CA ILE A 159 7.46 -5.47 1.54
C ILE A 159 8.82 -5.22 0.87
N HIS A 160 8.85 -4.36 -0.16
CA HIS A 160 10.02 -4.16 -1.03
C HIS A 160 10.74 -2.83 -0.86
N GLY A 161 10.12 -1.84 -0.20
CA GLY A 161 10.66 -0.47 -0.16
C GLY A 161 11.90 -0.29 0.72
N GLY A 162 12.35 -1.32 1.43
CA GLY A 162 13.47 -1.27 2.35
C GLY A 162 14.52 -2.35 2.11
N ARG A 163 15.20 -2.75 3.19
CA ARG A 163 16.02 -3.95 3.16
C ARG A 163 15.13 -5.18 2.95
N PRO A 164 15.59 -6.17 2.16
CA PRO A 164 14.79 -7.35 1.88
C PRO A 164 14.38 -8.06 3.17
N LEU A 165 13.15 -8.49 3.22
CA LEU A 165 12.66 -9.39 4.25
C LEU A 165 13.36 -10.76 4.13
N PRO A 166 13.46 -11.55 5.21
CA PRO A 166 13.80 -12.96 5.08
C PRO A 166 12.88 -13.64 4.04
N ILE A 167 13.44 -14.48 3.17
CA ILE A 167 12.75 -15.03 2.00
C ILE A 167 11.38 -15.62 2.37
N ALA A 168 11.33 -16.50 3.37
CA ALA A 168 10.08 -17.13 3.80
C ALA A 168 9.04 -16.13 4.34
N LEU A 169 9.49 -15.03 4.97
CA LEU A 169 8.60 -13.99 5.46
C LEU A 169 8.08 -13.12 4.30
N GLN A 170 8.94 -12.84 3.32
CA GLN A 170 8.57 -12.10 2.11
C GLN A 170 7.53 -12.87 1.28
N GLU A 171 7.73 -14.16 1.07
CA GLU A 171 6.78 -15.03 0.35
C GLU A 171 5.40 -15.02 1.02
N ARG A 172 5.35 -15.16 2.35
CA ARG A 172 4.08 -15.11 3.11
C ARG A 172 3.42 -13.73 3.03
N ALA A 173 4.20 -12.65 3.12
CA ALA A 173 3.67 -11.28 3.00
C ALA A 173 3.11 -10.99 1.60
N LEU A 174 3.77 -11.48 0.56
CA LEU A 174 3.28 -11.41 -0.83
C LEU A 174 2.04 -12.27 -1.02
N GLY A 175 2.00 -13.45 -0.42
CA GLY A 175 0.82 -14.32 -0.42
C GLY A 175 -0.39 -13.60 0.18
N LEU A 176 -0.26 -13.01 1.36
CA LEU A 176 -1.32 -12.23 2.00
C LEU A 176 -1.77 -11.04 1.14
N GLN A 177 -0.84 -10.29 0.54
CA GLN A 177 -1.18 -9.20 -0.37
C GLN A 177 -1.98 -9.68 -1.58
N SER A 178 -1.56 -10.80 -2.19
CA SER A 178 -2.27 -11.41 -3.32
C SER A 178 -3.69 -11.82 -2.92
N THR A 179 -3.84 -12.46 -1.77
CA THR A 179 -5.13 -12.85 -1.19
C THR A 179 -6.05 -11.65 -0.98
N LEU A 180 -5.55 -10.57 -0.40
CA LEU A 180 -6.34 -9.35 -0.18
C LEU A 180 -6.80 -8.72 -1.51
N ARG A 181 -5.93 -8.70 -2.53
CA ARG A 181 -6.28 -8.19 -3.87
C ARG A 181 -7.32 -9.08 -4.54
N GLU A 182 -7.19 -10.39 -4.44
CA GLU A 182 -8.15 -11.34 -4.99
C GLU A 182 -9.53 -11.19 -4.31
N ILE A 183 -9.58 -11.05 -2.98
CA ILE A 183 -10.84 -10.81 -2.26
C ILE A 183 -11.49 -9.51 -2.75
N VAL A 184 -10.71 -8.43 -2.94
CA VAL A 184 -11.21 -7.17 -3.47
C VAL A 184 -11.75 -7.34 -4.89
N ASP A 185 -11.04 -8.05 -5.77
CA ASP A 185 -11.44 -8.26 -7.17
C ASP A 185 -12.72 -9.07 -7.27
N ARG A 186 -12.83 -10.20 -6.55
CA ARG A 186 -14.03 -11.06 -6.52
C ARG A 186 -15.22 -10.32 -5.93
N ALA A 187 -15.05 -9.69 -4.77
CA ALA A 187 -16.15 -8.98 -4.13
C ALA A 187 -16.63 -7.76 -4.96
N ALA A 188 -15.72 -7.08 -5.66
CA ALA A 188 -16.08 -5.97 -6.56
C ALA A 188 -16.85 -6.45 -7.81
N ALA A 189 -16.58 -7.67 -8.29
CA ALA A 189 -17.30 -8.29 -9.39
C ALA A 189 -18.66 -8.90 -8.95
N GLY A 190 -18.85 -9.14 -7.66
CA GLY A 190 -20.00 -9.87 -7.11
C GLY A 190 -19.86 -11.39 -7.29
N ASP A 191 -18.65 -11.87 -7.48
CA ASP A 191 -18.36 -13.30 -7.66
C ASP A 191 -18.39 -14.02 -6.31
N ASP A 192 -19.09 -15.14 -6.28
CA ASP A 192 -19.20 -16.04 -5.12
C ASP A 192 -17.94 -16.91 -4.89
#